data_caac2ae13f5959832d1e37e0cf33127e
#
_entry.id   caac2ae13f5959832d1e37e0cf33127e
#
_cell.length_a   1.000
_cell.length_b   1.000
_cell.length_c   1.000
_cell.angle_alpha   90.00
_cell.angle_beta   90.00
_cell.angle_gamma   90.00
#
_symmetry.space_group_name_H-M   'P 1'
#
loop_
_entity.id
_entity.type
_entity.pdbx_description
1 polymer ?
#
loop_
_entity_poly.entity_id
_entity_poly.type
_entity_poly.pdbx_seq_one_letter_code
_entity_poly.pdbx_strand_id
1 'polypeptide(L)'
;MANATLAEIGQPFVEMAHRIVWCTVATVDAKGRPRSRVLHPIWEFDGEQVTGWVATGRTPIKEAHIKASPYVSCNYWTQDQDTCMAECAAEWVEDQATKTAVWDKYINTPPPAGYDPSMIPGWENAESPTFSVLKMTPWRIRVMPGPAMMTGEGTLLWQA
;
A
#
# COMPACT_ATOMS: atom_id res chain seq x y z
N MET A 1 -8.94 -13.04 -17.54
CA MET A 1 -8.55 -11.74 -16.94
C MET A 1 -8.84 -10.65 -17.98
N ALA A 2 -9.61 -9.65 -17.61
CA ALA A 2 -9.84 -8.49 -18.47
C ALA A 2 -8.79 -7.43 -18.17
N ASN A 3 -8.18 -6.85 -19.22
CA ASN A 3 -7.38 -5.65 -19.07
C ASN A 3 -8.34 -4.49 -18.76
N ALA A 4 -8.14 -3.86 -17.62
CA ALA A 4 -8.93 -2.72 -17.15
C ALA A 4 -8.12 -1.43 -17.34
N THR A 5 -8.81 -0.31 -17.50
CA THR A 5 -8.22 1.01 -17.36
C THR A 5 -7.99 1.33 -15.87
N LEU A 6 -7.14 2.29 -15.56
CA LEU A 6 -6.95 2.72 -14.17
C LEU A 6 -8.25 3.25 -13.56
N ALA A 7 -9.08 3.95 -14.35
CA ALA A 7 -10.39 4.43 -13.92
C ALA A 7 -11.35 3.29 -13.50
N GLU A 8 -11.25 2.13 -14.14
CA GLU A 8 -12.09 0.96 -13.82
C GLU A 8 -11.60 0.17 -12.61
N ILE A 9 -10.29 0.11 -12.36
CA ILE A 9 -9.71 -0.72 -11.29
C ILE A 9 -9.33 0.07 -10.04
N GLY A 10 -9.07 1.37 -10.15
CA GLY A 10 -8.52 2.17 -9.04
C GLY A 10 -9.40 2.16 -7.80
N GLN A 11 -10.68 2.51 -7.95
CA GLN A 11 -11.61 2.51 -6.83
C GLN A 11 -11.88 1.11 -6.26
N PRO A 12 -12.18 0.06 -7.07
CA PRO A 12 -12.29 -1.31 -6.59
C PRO A 12 -11.05 -1.82 -5.83
N PHE A 13 -9.84 -1.43 -6.26
CA PHE A 13 -8.61 -1.75 -5.54
C PHE A 13 -8.57 -1.08 -4.17
N VAL A 14 -8.81 0.22 -4.09
CA VAL A 14 -8.81 0.98 -2.82
C VAL A 14 -9.83 0.39 -1.84
N GLU A 15 -11.05 0.12 -2.29
CA GLU A 15 -12.11 -0.45 -1.45
C GLU A 15 -11.73 -1.84 -0.91
N MET A 16 -11.22 -2.73 -1.76
CA MET A 16 -10.80 -4.06 -1.32
C MET A 16 -9.60 -3.99 -0.36
N ALA A 17 -8.59 -3.17 -0.66
CA ALA A 17 -7.42 -2.99 0.20
C ALA A 17 -7.79 -2.42 1.57
N HIS A 18 -8.67 -1.40 1.63
CA HIS A 18 -9.12 -0.80 2.88
C HIS A 18 -10.01 -1.75 3.70
N ARG A 19 -10.79 -2.61 3.05
CA ARG A 19 -11.60 -3.63 3.73
C ARG A 19 -10.73 -4.72 4.34
N ILE A 20 -9.66 -5.14 3.65
CA ILE A 20 -8.74 -6.18 4.13
C ILE A 20 -7.75 -5.63 5.15
N VAL A 21 -7.31 -4.39 5.01
CA VAL A 21 -6.42 -3.63 5.92
C VAL A 21 -4.98 -4.11 5.88
N TRP A 22 -4.72 -5.36 6.29
CA TRP A 22 -3.37 -5.88 6.47
C TRP A 22 -2.73 -6.31 5.16
N CYS A 23 -1.63 -5.66 4.82
CA CYS A 23 -0.90 -5.86 3.58
C CYS A 23 0.43 -6.57 3.81
N THR A 24 0.65 -7.66 3.11
CA THR A 24 2.00 -8.22 2.98
C THR A 24 2.78 -7.40 1.96
N VAL A 25 3.79 -6.67 2.42
CA VAL A 25 4.67 -5.85 1.56
C VAL A 25 6.02 -6.55 1.41
N ALA A 26 6.39 -6.88 0.19
CA ALA A 26 7.69 -7.44 -0.16
C ALA A 26 8.63 -6.36 -0.72
N THR A 27 9.87 -6.40 -0.28
CA THR A 27 11.00 -5.59 -0.78
C THR A 27 12.14 -6.52 -1.15
N VAL A 28 13.11 -6.03 -1.93
CA VAL A 28 14.24 -6.83 -2.40
C VAL A 28 15.56 -6.19 -1.94
N ASP A 29 16.49 -7.01 -1.44
CA ASP A 29 17.84 -6.53 -1.07
C ASP A 29 18.75 -6.39 -2.30
N ALA A 30 19.96 -5.84 -2.08
CA ALA A 30 20.95 -5.63 -3.14
C ALA A 30 21.43 -6.93 -3.84
N LYS A 31 21.09 -8.10 -3.28
CA LYS A 31 21.40 -9.43 -3.86
C LYS A 31 20.20 -10.07 -4.56
N GLY A 32 19.10 -9.32 -4.73
CA GLY A 32 17.86 -9.82 -5.33
C GLY A 32 17.03 -10.73 -4.42
N ARG A 33 17.30 -10.78 -3.12
CA ARG A 33 16.57 -11.64 -2.18
C ARG A 33 15.34 -10.92 -1.63
N PRO A 34 14.12 -11.48 -1.79
CA PRO A 34 12.91 -10.87 -1.28
C PRO A 34 12.80 -11.01 0.25
N ARG A 35 12.20 -10.00 0.88
CA ARG A 35 11.77 -10.04 2.28
C ARG A 35 10.40 -9.39 2.41
N SER A 36 9.47 -10.09 3.04
CA SER A 36 8.12 -9.60 3.29
C SER A 36 7.90 -9.24 4.77
N ARG A 37 6.94 -8.36 5.01
CA ARG A 37 6.41 -7.99 6.32
C ARG A 37 4.97 -7.53 6.17
N VAL A 38 4.21 -7.57 7.26
CA VAL A 38 2.86 -7.02 7.28
C VAL A 38 2.94 -5.54 7.62
N LEU A 39 2.29 -4.71 6.82
CA LEU A 39 2.15 -3.27 6.99
C LEU A 39 0.68 -2.87 6.79
N HIS A 40 0.38 -1.61 7.04
CA HIS A 40 -0.98 -1.06 6.94
C HIS A 40 -0.98 0.18 6.03
N PRO A 41 -1.00 0.01 4.70
CA PRO A 41 -1.10 1.13 3.79
C PRO A 41 -2.50 1.74 3.78
N ILE A 42 -2.56 3.08 3.63
CA ILE A 42 -3.74 3.79 3.17
C ILE A 42 -3.57 4.05 1.67
N TRP A 43 -4.61 3.78 0.91
CA TRP A 43 -4.65 4.02 -0.54
C TRP A 43 -5.66 5.10 -0.88
N GLU A 44 -5.37 5.85 -1.92
CA GLU A 44 -6.30 6.82 -2.48
C GLU A 44 -6.29 6.74 -4.01
N PHE A 45 -7.44 7.03 -4.59
CA PHE A 45 -7.63 7.16 -6.03
C PHE A 45 -8.33 8.48 -6.30
N ASP A 46 -7.70 9.37 -7.07
CA ASP A 46 -8.20 10.71 -7.40
C ASP A 46 -8.95 10.78 -8.74
N GLY A 47 -9.14 9.65 -9.41
CA GLY A 47 -9.71 9.52 -10.75
C GLY A 47 -8.66 9.33 -11.85
N GLU A 48 -7.41 9.70 -11.59
CA GLU A 48 -6.30 9.62 -12.56
C GLU A 48 -5.13 8.78 -12.05
N GLN A 49 -4.91 8.77 -10.73
CA GLN A 49 -3.78 8.08 -10.11
C GLN A 49 -4.20 7.33 -8.83
N VAL A 50 -3.62 6.16 -8.62
CA VAL A 50 -3.66 5.46 -7.34
C VAL A 50 -2.36 5.75 -6.59
N THR A 51 -2.45 6.18 -5.34
CA THR A 51 -1.30 6.43 -4.47
C THR A 51 -1.46 5.66 -3.17
N GLY A 52 -0.41 4.98 -2.74
CA GLY A 52 -0.34 4.32 -1.44
C GLY A 52 0.58 5.05 -0.46
N TRP A 53 0.17 5.09 0.80
CA TRP A 53 0.91 5.70 1.89
C TRP A 53 1.10 4.70 3.01
N VAL A 54 2.33 4.49 3.45
CA VAL A 54 2.65 3.62 4.58
C VAL A 54 3.32 4.43 5.69
N ALA A 55 2.62 4.60 6.80
CA ALA A 55 3.24 5.06 8.03
C ALA A 55 4.05 3.90 8.63
N THR A 56 5.35 4.07 8.80
CA THR A 56 6.25 3.02 9.28
C THR A 56 7.58 3.58 9.78
N GLY A 57 8.22 2.92 10.73
CA GLY A 57 9.60 3.28 11.10
C GLY A 57 10.58 3.02 9.95
N ARG A 58 11.42 4.01 9.65
CA ARG A 58 12.50 3.92 8.66
C ARG A 58 13.69 3.15 9.24
N THR A 59 13.54 1.83 9.29
CA THR A 59 14.64 0.97 9.77
C THR A 59 15.78 0.88 8.77
N PRO A 60 17.06 0.65 9.20
CA PRO A 60 18.19 0.51 8.30
C PRO A 60 17.99 -0.54 7.21
N ILE A 61 17.27 -1.62 7.52
CA ILE A 61 16.98 -2.69 6.54
C ILE A 61 16.00 -2.19 5.46
N LYS A 62 14.91 -1.53 5.84
CA LYS A 62 13.95 -0.98 4.86
C LYS A 62 14.62 0.08 3.99
N GLU A 63 15.42 0.95 4.61
CA GLU A 63 16.15 1.98 3.88
C GLU A 63 17.11 1.39 2.87
N ALA A 64 17.93 0.41 3.28
CA ALA A 64 18.87 -0.28 2.38
C ALA A 64 18.16 -0.99 1.22
N HIS A 65 16.97 -1.60 1.46
CA HIS A 65 16.21 -2.26 0.42
C HIS A 65 15.65 -1.26 -0.60
N ILE A 66 14.97 -0.21 -0.13
CA ILE A 66 14.39 0.82 -1.03
C ILE A 66 15.49 1.55 -1.81
N LYS A 67 16.65 1.78 -1.20
CA LYS A 67 17.82 2.35 -1.90
C LYS A 67 18.38 1.41 -2.97
N ALA A 68 18.39 0.10 -2.72
CA ALA A 68 18.91 -0.90 -3.66
C ALA A 68 17.91 -1.20 -4.79
N SER A 69 16.63 -1.23 -4.46
CA SER A 69 15.53 -1.43 -5.40
C SER A 69 14.29 -0.70 -4.90
N PRO A 70 13.79 0.30 -5.64
CA PRO A 70 12.59 1.04 -5.24
C PRO A 70 11.30 0.23 -5.45
N TYR A 71 11.39 -0.96 -6.02
CA TYR A 71 10.20 -1.75 -6.34
C TYR A 71 9.75 -2.59 -5.14
N VAL A 72 8.44 -2.52 -4.87
CA VAL A 72 7.78 -3.27 -3.82
C VAL A 72 6.55 -3.98 -4.37
N SER A 73 6.19 -5.09 -3.75
CA SER A 73 4.94 -5.80 -4.05
C SER A 73 4.06 -5.82 -2.82
N CYS A 74 2.83 -5.34 -2.97
CA CYS A 74 1.79 -5.30 -1.94
C CYS A 74 0.76 -6.38 -2.25
N ASN A 75 0.47 -7.25 -1.28
CA ASN A 75 -0.51 -8.30 -1.43
C ASN A 75 -1.48 -8.33 -0.26
N TYR A 76 -2.77 -8.40 -0.58
CA TYR A 76 -3.89 -8.53 0.34
C TYR A 76 -4.63 -9.84 0.09
N TRP A 77 -5.12 -10.47 1.16
CA TRP A 77 -5.88 -11.70 1.10
C TRP A 77 -6.85 -11.83 2.27
N THR A 78 -8.02 -12.38 2.01
CA THR A 78 -9.00 -12.77 3.05
C THR A 78 -9.34 -14.25 2.96
N GLN A 79 -9.99 -14.77 4.00
CA GLN A 79 -10.47 -16.15 4.03
C GLN A 79 -11.52 -16.44 2.96
N ASP A 80 -12.25 -15.42 2.49
CA ASP A 80 -13.20 -15.51 1.39
C ASP A 80 -12.53 -15.54 0.01
N GLN A 81 -11.18 -15.64 -0.02
CA GLN A 81 -10.32 -15.68 -1.18
C GLN A 81 -10.31 -14.38 -2.00
N ASP A 82 -10.82 -13.27 -1.47
CA ASP A 82 -10.59 -11.98 -2.08
C ASP A 82 -9.11 -11.63 -2.03
N THR A 83 -8.55 -11.26 -3.17
CA THR A 83 -7.16 -10.79 -3.26
C THR A 83 -7.08 -9.50 -4.05
N CYS A 84 -6.26 -8.58 -3.60
CA CYS A 84 -5.80 -7.50 -4.44
C CYS A 84 -4.29 -7.28 -4.26
N MET A 85 -3.66 -6.82 -5.32
CA MET A 85 -2.21 -6.66 -5.37
C MET A 85 -1.87 -5.35 -6.07
N ALA A 86 -0.81 -4.69 -5.58
CA ALA A 86 -0.20 -3.57 -6.26
C ALA A 86 1.32 -3.77 -6.30
N GLU A 87 1.90 -3.68 -7.48
CA GLU A 87 3.33 -3.63 -7.70
C GLU A 87 3.70 -2.17 -7.93
N CYS A 88 4.58 -1.63 -7.09
CA CYS A 88 4.79 -0.19 -6.97
C CYS A 88 6.26 0.20 -7.07
N ALA A 89 6.52 1.42 -7.53
CA ALA A 89 7.71 2.16 -7.13
C ALA A 89 7.45 2.82 -5.77
N ALA A 90 8.43 2.73 -4.86
CA ALA A 90 8.32 3.24 -3.51
C ALA A 90 9.45 4.24 -3.21
N GLU A 91 9.11 5.31 -2.52
CA GLU A 91 10.06 6.36 -2.12
C GLU A 91 9.76 6.87 -0.71
N TRP A 92 10.80 7.23 0.03
CA TRP A 92 10.64 7.87 1.33
C TRP A 92 10.22 9.32 1.16
N VAL A 93 9.19 9.71 1.92
CA VAL A 93 8.76 11.11 2.01
C VAL A 93 9.70 11.85 2.96
N GLU A 94 10.33 12.90 2.46
CA GLU A 94 11.27 13.69 3.25
C GLU A 94 10.63 14.98 3.80
N ASP A 95 9.68 15.56 3.09
CA ASP A 95 9.05 16.81 3.50
C ASP A 95 8.02 16.63 4.62
N GLN A 96 8.05 17.55 5.59
CA GLN A 96 7.20 17.47 6.77
C GLN A 96 5.71 17.73 6.44
N ALA A 97 5.43 18.57 5.45
CA ALA A 97 4.04 18.89 5.09
C ALA A 97 3.30 17.64 4.58
N THR A 98 3.94 16.84 3.72
CA THR A 98 3.39 15.57 3.27
C THR A 98 3.26 14.55 4.41
N LYS A 99 4.25 14.46 5.33
CA LYS A 99 4.14 13.57 6.50
C LYS A 99 2.94 13.94 7.36
N THR A 100 2.70 15.24 7.61
CA THR A 100 1.53 15.71 8.35
C THR A 100 0.23 15.39 7.62
N ALA A 101 0.18 15.62 6.32
CA ALA A 101 -1.00 15.27 5.51
C ALA A 101 -1.31 13.77 5.55
N VAL A 102 -0.29 12.91 5.55
CA VAL A 102 -0.47 11.46 5.67
C VAL A 102 -0.93 11.07 7.09
N TRP A 103 -0.41 11.70 8.12
CA TRP A 103 -0.91 11.54 9.50
C TRP A 103 -2.41 11.80 9.57
N ASP A 104 -2.86 12.94 9.00
CA ASP A 104 -4.27 13.31 8.96
C ASP A 104 -5.10 12.32 8.11
N LYS A 105 -4.52 11.77 7.03
CA LYS A 105 -5.19 10.71 6.24
C LYS A 105 -5.50 9.47 7.07
N TYR A 106 -4.58 9.01 7.93
CA TYR A 106 -4.84 7.88 8.82
C TYR A 106 -5.98 8.17 9.79
N ILE A 107 -6.05 9.38 10.35
CA ILE A 107 -7.12 9.79 11.27
C ILE A 107 -8.46 9.91 10.56
N ASN A 108 -8.47 10.47 9.34
CA ASN A 108 -9.71 10.81 8.61
C ASN A 108 -10.24 9.67 7.72
N THR A 109 -9.43 8.64 7.47
CA THR A 109 -9.90 7.48 6.72
C THR A 109 -10.89 6.67 7.58
N PRO A 110 -12.06 6.28 7.05
CA PRO A 110 -13.01 5.49 7.83
C PRO A 110 -12.43 4.14 8.28
N PRO A 111 -12.87 3.62 9.44
CA PRO A 111 -12.58 2.24 9.82
C PRO A 111 -13.10 1.24 8.78
N PRO A 112 -12.43 0.06 8.60
CA PRO A 112 -11.33 -0.46 9.41
C PRO A 112 -9.93 0.04 9.00
N ALA A 113 -9.79 0.75 7.88
CA ALA A 113 -8.49 1.18 7.37
C ALA A 113 -7.89 2.35 8.16
N GLY A 114 -8.70 3.32 8.58
CA GLY A 114 -8.23 4.46 9.37
C GLY A 114 -8.02 4.12 10.83
N TYR A 115 -7.04 4.76 11.45
CA TYR A 115 -6.75 4.70 12.89
C TYR A 115 -5.99 5.95 13.34
N ASP A 116 -5.94 6.20 14.63
CA ASP A 116 -5.11 7.26 15.20
C ASP A 116 -3.66 6.78 15.35
N PRO A 117 -2.70 7.34 14.58
CA PRO A 117 -1.30 6.92 14.65
C PRO A 117 -0.66 7.17 16.02
N SER A 118 -1.19 8.07 16.84
CA SER A 118 -0.67 8.35 18.18
C SER A 118 -0.77 7.15 19.15
N MET A 119 -1.58 6.15 18.81
CA MET A 119 -1.63 4.88 19.57
C MET A 119 -0.38 4.00 19.40
N ILE A 120 0.46 4.32 18.42
CA ILE A 120 1.72 3.58 18.19
C ILE A 120 2.81 4.17 19.10
N PRO A 121 3.45 3.36 19.96
CA PRO A 121 4.50 3.87 20.84
C PRO A 121 5.63 4.60 20.10
N GLY A 122 5.93 5.83 20.52
CA GLY A 122 6.94 6.70 19.91
C GLY A 122 6.43 7.55 18.73
N TRP A 123 5.12 7.52 18.46
CA TRP A 123 4.47 8.38 17.48
C TRP A 123 3.48 9.31 18.17
N GLU A 124 3.98 10.38 18.80
CA GLU A 124 3.12 11.36 19.47
C GLU A 124 2.42 12.30 18.47
N ASN A 125 3.07 12.56 17.34
CA ASN A 125 2.56 13.38 16.23
C ASN A 125 3.36 13.11 14.94
N ALA A 126 3.00 13.78 13.86
CA ALA A 126 3.65 13.64 12.55
C ALA A 126 5.13 14.11 12.52
N GLU A 127 5.61 14.83 13.54
CA GLU A 127 7.00 15.28 13.66
C GLU A 127 7.87 14.31 14.48
N SER A 128 7.25 13.28 15.06
CA SER A 128 7.97 12.28 15.85
C SER A 128 9.12 11.63 15.04
N PRO A 129 10.33 11.55 15.59
CA PRO A 129 11.53 11.10 14.86
C PRO A 129 11.42 9.68 14.29
N THR A 130 10.58 8.85 14.90
CA THR A 130 10.34 7.46 14.47
C THR A 130 9.18 7.34 13.48
N PHE A 131 8.38 8.40 13.28
CA PHE A 131 7.34 8.45 12.28
C PHE A 131 7.94 8.75 10.90
N SER A 132 7.81 7.84 9.98
CA SER A 132 8.24 8.00 8.60
C SER A 132 7.15 7.52 7.66
N VAL A 133 7.16 8.06 6.46
CA VAL A 133 6.18 7.73 5.42
C VAL A 133 6.89 7.20 4.19
N LEU A 134 6.41 6.06 3.69
CA LEU A 134 6.77 5.52 2.39
C LEU A 134 5.61 5.77 1.42
N LYS A 135 5.85 6.50 0.34
CA LYS A 135 4.91 6.68 -0.77
C LYS A 135 5.08 5.54 -1.75
N MET A 136 3.98 5.02 -2.26
CA MET A 136 3.95 3.93 -3.23
C MET A 136 3.12 4.34 -4.44
N THR A 137 3.73 4.27 -5.62
CA THR A 137 3.07 4.56 -6.90
C THR A 137 2.96 3.25 -7.69
N PRO A 138 1.75 2.70 -7.85
CA PRO A 138 1.56 1.47 -8.61
C PRO A 138 1.92 1.64 -10.09
N TRP A 139 2.57 0.63 -10.64
CA TRP A 139 2.74 0.43 -12.07
C TRP A 139 1.97 -0.80 -12.58
N ARG A 140 1.45 -1.61 -11.64
CA ARG A 140 0.55 -2.73 -11.94
C ARG A 140 -0.38 -2.97 -10.76
N ILE A 141 -1.67 -3.15 -11.05
CA ILE A 141 -2.71 -3.46 -10.06
C ILE A 141 -3.51 -4.66 -10.54
N ARG A 142 -3.86 -5.55 -9.62
CA ARG A 142 -4.78 -6.65 -9.84
C ARG A 142 -5.82 -6.70 -8.73
N VAL A 143 -7.09 -6.90 -9.09
CA VAL A 143 -8.18 -7.15 -8.15
C VAL A 143 -8.86 -8.44 -8.56
N MET A 144 -8.96 -9.39 -7.65
CA MET A 144 -9.57 -10.69 -7.88
C MET A 144 -10.53 -11.01 -6.71
N PRO A 145 -11.85 -10.85 -6.91
CA PRO A 145 -12.83 -11.33 -5.96
C PRO A 145 -12.74 -12.85 -5.76
N GLY A 146 -13.04 -13.34 -4.56
CA GLY A 146 -12.93 -14.75 -4.22
C GLY A 146 -13.63 -15.71 -5.18
N PRO A 147 -14.89 -15.43 -5.63
CA PRO A 147 -15.54 -16.26 -6.65
C PRO A 147 -14.78 -16.37 -7.98
N ALA A 148 -13.98 -15.36 -8.32
CA ALA A 148 -13.15 -15.35 -9.53
C ALA A 148 -11.96 -16.32 -9.47
N MET A 149 -11.60 -16.83 -8.29
CA MET A 149 -10.43 -17.70 -8.11
C MET A 149 -10.48 -18.95 -8.98
N MET A 150 -11.67 -19.52 -9.18
CA MET A 150 -11.85 -20.76 -9.99
C MET A 150 -12.03 -20.50 -11.47
N THR A 151 -12.61 -19.37 -11.86
CA THR A 151 -13.01 -19.08 -13.24
C THR A 151 -12.17 -17.97 -13.89
N GLY A 152 -11.59 -17.09 -13.08
CA GLY A 152 -10.96 -15.85 -13.51
C GLY A 152 -11.94 -14.73 -13.89
N GLU A 153 -13.26 -15.02 -13.90
CA GLU A 153 -14.28 -14.01 -14.20
C GLU A 153 -14.33 -12.92 -13.10
N GLY A 154 -14.44 -11.66 -13.50
CA GLY A 154 -14.43 -10.53 -12.57
C GLY A 154 -13.04 -10.13 -12.08
N THR A 155 -11.97 -10.82 -12.51
CA THR A 155 -10.61 -10.37 -12.24
C THR A 155 -10.25 -9.19 -13.13
N LEU A 156 -9.86 -8.08 -12.51
CA LEU A 156 -9.36 -6.89 -13.18
C LEU A 156 -7.83 -6.85 -13.11
N LEU A 157 -7.19 -6.42 -14.19
CA LEU A 157 -5.76 -6.20 -14.28
C LEU A 157 -5.50 -4.88 -15.00
N TRP A 158 -4.69 -4.02 -14.39
CA TRP A 158 -4.15 -2.83 -15.01
C TRP A 158 -2.63 -2.85 -14.94
N GLN A 159 -2.00 -2.30 -15.96
CA GLN A 159 -0.56 -2.07 -16.02
C GLN A 159 -0.30 -0.77 -16.79
N ALA A 160 0.62 0.07 -16.26
CA ALA A 160 1.04 1.33 -16.86
C ALA A 160 1.82 1.11 -18.16
#